data_7a127efee4a6d81760cfa5971086586f
#
_entry.id   7a127efee4a6d81760cfa5971086586f
#
_cell.length_a   1.000
_cell.length_b   1.000
_cell.length_c   1.000
_cell.angle_alpha   90.00
_cell.angle_beta   90.00
_cell.angle_gamma   90.00
#
_symmetry.space_group_name_H-M   'P 1'
#
loop_
_entity.id
_entity.type
_entity.pdbx_description
1 polymer ?
#
loop_
_entity_poly.entity_id
_entity_poly.type
_entity_poly.pdbx_seq_one_letter_code
_entity_poly.pdbx_strand_id
1 'polypeptide(L)'
;MRFLLLSLVLLVGAPASAAAQAQDAERRILEHVRDTLQPGERLLLSALVERFEAPEEQRALGRLNDVFFRTPLFILEFEGREGRLPTLSEISGQFSLYGEEAADIVLRIMESDPRVPRFLVRDGDGNLVSIDDEMVRADERFAVAVDRSLTGWEGRTLPEVAGERLLGGDAALADLMDDATLVYVWFTNCPPCVQIAPVLQALHQDLGDQGLTIVGLNADRVLKLPYTDDDRAAHQEKGGVTFENLHLTEEDRAELGNVNIFPTLFLAGRDGTIVRHFVNFQERETLEPAIRELLP
;
A
#
# COMPACT_ATOMS: atom_id res chain seq x y z
N MET A 1 20.97 -46.58 47.90
CA MET A 1 19.76 -46.01 47.29
C MET A 1 20.17 -44.63 46.74
N ARG A 2 20.44 -44.52 45.42
CA ARG A 2 20.80 -43.28 44.75
C ARG A 2 19.54 -42.78 44.01
N PHE A 3 18.99 -41.66 44.43
CA PHE A 3 17.92 -40.98 43.72
C PHE A 3 18.51 -40.23 42.54
N LEU A 4 18.13 -40.64 41.30
CA LEU A 4 18.32 -39.85 40.07
C LEU A 4 17.22 -38.81 40.03
N LEU A 5 17.57 -37.54 40.18
CA LEU A 5 16.74 -36.40 39.86
C LEU A 5 16.75 -36.23 38.31
N LEU A 6 15.67 -36.57 37.66
CA LEU A 6 15.45 -36.22 36.25
C LEU A 6 15.07 -34.74 36.20
N SER A 7 15.99 -33.89 35.79
CA SER A 7 15.71 -32.50 35.47
C SER A 7 14.95 -32.43 34.14
N LEU A 8 13.67 -32.16 34.23
CA LEU A 8 12.81 -31.85 33.08
C LEU A 8 13.18 -30.45 32.58
N VAL A 9 14.02 -30.36 31.54
CA VAL A 9 14.30 -29.10 30.83
C VAL A 9 13.05 -28.79 29.99
N LEU A 10 12.21 -27.89 30.50
CA LEU A 10 11.19 -27.23 29.69
C LEU A 10 11.90 -26.36 28.64
N LEU A 11 11.95 -26.84 27.41
CA LEU A 11 12.27 -26.01 26.24
C LEU A 11 11.15 -25.00 26.06
N VAL A 12 11.29 -23.84 26.70
CA VAL A 12 10.51 -22.66 26.36
C VAL A 12 11.03 -22.22 25.00
N GLY A 13 10.29 -22.56 23.94
CA GLY A 13 10.61 -22.10 22.58
C GLY A 13 10.75 -20.56 22.58
N ALA A 14 11.80 -20.06 21.97
CA ALA A 14 11.96 -18.63 21.77
C ALA A 14 10.71 -18.08 21.05
N PRO A 15 10.19 -16.90 21.42
CA PRO A 15 9.06 -16.30 20.70
C PRO A 15 9.45 -16.12 19.23
N ALA A 16 8.56 -16.52 18.34
CA ALA A 16 8.73 -16.31 16.90
C ALA A 16 8.97 -14.82 16.64
N SER A 17 9.85 -14.50 15.69
CA SER A 17 10.10 -13.12 15.30
C SER A 17 8.77 -12.47 14.81
N ALA A 18 8.64 -11.15 14.92
CA ALA A 18 7.47 -10.43 14.44
C ALA A 18 7.17 -10.71 12.96
N ALA A 19 8.22 -10.89 12.15
CA ALA A 19 8.08 -11.29 10.74
C ALA A 19 7.49 -12.70 10.58
N ALA A 20 7.93 -13.67 11.37
CA ALA A 20 7.38 -15.03 11.33
C ALA A 20 5.91 -15.06 11.79
N GLN A 21 5.53 -14.25 12.77
CA GLN A 21 4.14 -14.12 13.22
C GLN A 21 3.26 -13.48 12.13
N ALA A 22 3.75 -12.47 11.43
CA ALA A 22 3.04 -11.83 10.33
C ALA A 22 2.81 -12.79 9.16
N GLN A 23 3.83 -13.56 8.76
CA GLN A 23 3.70 -14.58 7.72
C GLN A 23 2.73 -15.71 8.11
N ASP A 24 2.75 -16.15 9.37
CA ASP A 24 1.81 -17.17 9.85
C ASP A 24 0.37 -16.65 9.86
N ALA A 25 0.15 -15.42 10.27
CA ALA A 25 -1.17 -14.78 10.21
C ALA A 25 -1.68 -14.67 8.75
N GLU A 26 -0.84 -14.23 7.84
CA GLU A 26 -1.16 -14.15 6.42
C GLU A 26 -1.52 -15.51 5.83
N ARG A 27 -0.72 -16.53 6.11
CA ARG A 27 -1.01 -17.90 5.67
C ARG A 27 -2.38 -18.37 6.17
N ARG A 28 -2.69 -18.21 7.46
CA ARG A 28 -4.00 -18.58 8.02
C ARG A 28 -5.16 -17.85 7.34
N ILE A 29 -5.01 -16.58 7.02
CA ILE A 29 -6.04 -15.79 6.34
C ILE A 29 -6.24 -16.31 4.93
N LEU A 30 -5.19 -16.48 4.15
CA LEU A 30 -5.27 -16.96 2.76
C LEU A 30 -5.85 -18.38 2.68
N GLU A 31 -5.40 -19.29 3.55
CA GLU A 31 -5.95 -20.65 3.64
C GLU A 31 -7.44 -20.63 4.00
N HIS A 32 -7.84 -19.80 4.97
CA HIS A 32 -9.24 -19.65 5.31
C HIS A 32 -10.09 -19.17 4.13
N VAL A 33 -9.62 -18.14 3.41
CA VAL A 33 -10.33 -17.62 2.24
C VAL A 33 -10.41 -18.67 1.13
N ARG A 34 -9.30 -19.37 0.83
CA ARG A 34 -9.28 -20.48 -0.12
C ARG A 34 -10.35 -21.54 0.20
N ASP A 35 -10.45 -21.90 1.50
CA ASP A 35 -11.29 -23.01 1.94
C ASP A 35 -12.78 -22.62 2.09
N THR A 36 -13.09 -21.33 2.22
CA THR A 36 -14.45 -20.82 2.47
C THR A 36 -15.08 -20.08 1.31
N LEU A 37 -14.29 -19.37 0.49
CA LEU A 37 -14.80 -18.59 -0.63
C LEU A 37 -15.21 -19.52 -1.79
N GLN A 38 -16.49 -19.47 -2.15
CA GLN A 38 -17.00 -20.26 -3.28
C GLN A 38 -16.78 -19.52 -4.60
N PRO A 39 -16.62 -20.23 -5.73
CA PRO A 39 -16.53 -19.61 -7.05
C PRO A 39 -17.72 -18.69 -7.31
N GLY A 40 -17.44 -17.43 -7.67
CA GLY A 40 -18.48 -16.41 -7.91
C GLY A 40 -18.98 -15.68 -6.67
N GLU A 41 -18.47 -16.01 -5.49
CA GLU A 41 -18.73 -15.24 -4.27
C GLU A 41 -17.80 -14.04 -4.15
N ARG A 42 -18.34 -13.01 -3.52
CA ARG A 42 -17.58 -11.79 -3.23
C ARG A 42 -16.81 -11.95 -1.92
N LEU A 43 -15.50 -11.75 -1.95
CA LEU A 43 -14.72 -11.59 -0.73
C LEU A 43 -15.17 -10.33 0.03
N LEU A 44 -15.70 -10.51 1.23
CA LEU A 44 -16.08 -9.41 2.12
C LEU A 44 -14.95 -9.17 3.13
N LEU A 45 -14.21 -8.09 2.93
CA LEU A 45 -13.11 -7.72 3.84
C LEU A 45 -13.61 -7.52 5.28
N SER A 46 -14.84 -6.99 5.46
CA SER A 46 -15.46 -6.82 6.79
C SER A 46 -15.60 -8.15 7.53
N ALA A 47 -16.00 -9.23 6.85
CA ALA A 47 -16.11 -10.54 7.47
C ALA A 47 -14.75 -11.11 7.91
N LEU A 48 -13.68 -10.81 7.15
CA LEU A 48 -12.33 -11.19 7.55
C LEU A 48 -11.83 -10.36 8.74
N VAL A 49 -12.12 -9.06 8.76
CA VAL A 49 -11.77 -8.17 9.89
C VAL A 49 -12.45 -8.61 11.18
N GLU A 50 -13.71 -9.02 11.11
CA GLU A 50 -14.45 -9.55 12.27
C GLU A 50 -13.93 -10.91 12.74
N ARG A 51 -13.38 -11.72 11.84
CA ARG A 51 -12.88 -13.06 12.17
C ARG A 51 -11.46 -13.07 12.69
N PHE A 52 -10.61 -12.22 12.16
CA PHE A 52 -9.17 -12.14 12.43
C PHE A 52 -8.85 -10.89 13.23
N GLU A 53 -9.11 -10.92 14.54
CA GLU A 53 -9.06 -9.73 15.40
C GLU A 53 -7.68 -9.45 16.01
N ALA A 54 -6.77 -10.45 16.01
CA ALA A 54 -5.45 -10.28 16.61
C ALA A 54 -4.64 -9.19 15.86
N PRO A 55 -3.82 -8.38 16.56
CA PRO A 55 -3.08 -7.27 15.93
C PRO A 55 -2.20 -7.69 14.75
N GLU A 56 -1.58 -8.87 14.80
CA GLU A 56 -0.81 -9.43 13.68
C GLU A 56 -1.71 -9.81 12.49
N GLU A 57 -2.92 -10.30 12.76
CA GLU A 57 -3.91 -10.65 11.74
C GLU A 57 -4.47 -9.40 11.06
N GLN A 58 -4.76 -8.35 11.83
CA GLN A 58 -5.20 -7.07 11.27
C GLN A 58 -4.12 -6.43 10.37
N ARG A 59 -2.84 -6.52 10.76
CA ARG A 59 -1.73 -6.08 9.90
C ARG A 59 -1.63 -6.92 8.63
N ALA A 60 -1.78 -8.24 8.75
CA ALA A 60 -1.76 -9.14 7.60
C ALA A 60 -2.94 -8.87 6.64
N LEU A 61 -4.14 -8.61 7.14
CA LEU A 61 -5.30 -8.21 6.32
C LEU A 61 -5.05 -6.91 5.55
N GLY A 62 -4.47 -5.89 6.21
CA GLY A 62 -4.08 -4.63 5.55
C GLY A 62 -3.10 -4.89 4.40
N ARG A 63 -2.08 -5.70 4.64
CA ARG A 63 -1.08 -6.08 3.64
C ARG A 63 -1.68 -6.89 2.48
N LEU A 64 -2.53 -7.87 2.77
CA LEU A 64 -3.19 -8.68 1.74
C LEU A 64 -4.14 -7.84 0.87
N ASN A 65 -4.86 -6.91 1.45
CA ASN A 65 -5.68 -5.97 0.68
C ASN A 65 -4.82 -5.18 -0.32
N ASP A 66 -3.64 -4.74 0.10
CA ASP A 66 -2.66 -4.09 -0.75
C ASP A 66 -2.20 -5.02 -1.90
N VAL A 67 -1.84 -6.26 -1.58
CA VAL A 67 -1.44 -7.26 -2.56
C VAL A 67 -2.54 -7.47 -3.62
N PHE A 68 -3.81 -7.58 -3.22
CA PHE A 68 -4.92 -7.76 -4.15
C PHE A 68 -5.04 -6.61 -5.15
N PHE A 69 -4.85 -5.37 -4.71
CA PHE A 69 -4.91 -4.21 -5.61
C PHE A 69 -3.68 -4.09 -6.52
N ARG A 70 -2.51 -4.48 -6.04
CA ARG A 70 -1.26 -4.30 -6.80
C ARG A 70 -0.95 -5.45 -7.76
N THR A 71 -1.49 -6.64 -7.52
CA THR A 71 -1.16 -7.81 -8.34
C THR A 71 -1.50 -7.62 -9.82
N PRO A 72 -2.69 -7.10 -10.23
CA PRO A 72 -2.99 -6.86 -11.65
C PRO A 72 -2.02 -5.86 -12.28
N LEU A 73 -1.70 -4.78 -11.56
CA LEU A 73 -0.77 -3.76 -12.03
C LEU A 73 0.64 -4.33 -12.21
N PHE A 74 1.12 -5.09 -11.24
CA PHE A 74 2.41 -5.76 -11.34
C PHE A 74 2.49 -6.71 -12.54
N ILE A 75 1.42 -7.49 -12.80
CA ILE A 75 1.39 -8.42 -13.93
C ILE A 75 1.50 -7.64 -15.25
N LEU A 76 0.74 -6.55 -15.41
CA LEU A 76 0.80 -5.69 -16.59
C LEU A 76 2.16 -5.02 -16.79
N GLU A 77 2.73 -4.45 -15.73
CA GLU A 77 4.05 -3.82 -15.78
C GLU A 77 5.15 -4.84 -16.10
N PHE A 78 5.07 -6.02 -15.51
CA PHE A 78 6.02 -7.10 -15.74
C PHE A 78 5.95 -7.57 -17.20
N GLU A 79 4.74 -7.81 -17.73
CA GLU A 79 4.54 -8.21 -19.12
C GLU A 79 5.07 -7.13 -20.09
N GLY A 80 4.77 -5.85 -19.80
CA GLY A 80 5.26 -4.73 -20.61
C GLY A 80 6.79 -4.60 -20.64
N ARG A 81 7.47 -4.95 -19.53
CA ARG A 81 8.93 -4.87 -19.40
C ARG A 81 9.64 -6.12 -19.93
N GLU A 82 9.14 -7.30 -19.57
CA GLU A 82 9.82 -8.59 -19.83
C GLU A 82 9.31 -9.30 -21.10
N GLY A 83 8.20 -8.85 -21.68
CA GLY A 83 7.55 -9.48 -22.83
C GLY A 83 6.94 -10.85 -22.53
N ARG A 84 6.73 -11.19 -21.26
CA ARG A 84 6.10 -12.41 -20.77
C ARG A 84 5.40 -12.17 -19.44
N LEU A 85 4.50 -13.07 -19.08
CA LEU A 85 3.86 -13.04 -17.76
C LEU A 85 4.83 -13.45 -16.64
N PRO A 86 4.64 -12.91 -15.41
CA PRO A 86 5.39 -13.36 -14.26
C PRO A 86 5.00 -14.78 -13.85
N THR A 87 5.97 -15.53 -13.35
CA THR A 87 5.74 -16.83 -12.68
C THR A 87 5.14 -16.60 -11.28
N LEU A 88 4.55 -17.66 -10.70
CA LEU A 88 4.08 -17.61 -9.30
C LEU A 88 5.22 -17.25 -8.32
N SER A 89 6.44 -17.73 -8.61
CA SER A 89 7.63 -17.40 -7.83
C SER A 89 7.96 -15.89 -7.87
N GLU A 90 7.85 -15.27 -9.06
CA GLU A 90 8.08 -13.84 -9.23
C GLU A 90 6.99 -12.99 -8.56
N ILE A 91 5.72 -13.41 -8.65
CA ILE A 91 4.61 -12.77 -7.90
C ILE A 91 4.84 -12.90 -6.39
N SER A 92 5.17 -14.09 -5.92
CA SER A 92 5.48 -14.35 -4.51
C SER A 92 6.64 -13.47 -4.02
N GLY A 93 7.72 -13.39 -4.81
CA GLY A 93 8.90 -12.57 -4.49
C GLY A 93 8.56 -11.08 -4.44
N GLN A 94 7.81 -10.56 -5.42
CA GLN A 94 7.39 -9.16 -5.49
C GLN A 94 6.63 -8.72 -4.25
N PHE A 95 5.75 -9.56 -3.74
CA PHE A 95 4.89 -9.24 -2.61
C PHE A 95 5.35 -9.87 -1.29
N SER A 96 6.54 -10.49 -1.28
CA SER A 96 7.10 -11.20 -0.11
C SER A 96 6.10 -12.17 0.54
N LEU A 97 5.37 -12.91 -0.31
CA LEU A 97 4.44 -13.94 0.15
C LEU A 97 5.21 -15.17 0.64
N TYR A 98 4.51 -16.08 1.34
CA TYR A 98 5.17 -17.28 1.89
C TYR A 98 5.47 -18.39 0.85
N GLY A 99 5.35 -18.12 -0.43
CA GLY A 99 5.71 -19.02 -1.53
C GLY A 99 4.73 -19.00 -2.70
N GLU A 100 4.97 -19.86 -3.69
CA GLU A 100 4.13 -19.94 -4.90
C GLU A 100 2.68 -20.32 -4.60
N GLU A 101 2.46 -21.16 -3.58
CA GLU A 101 1.11 -21.51 -3.13
C GLU A 101 0.31 -20.25 -2.70
N ALA A 102 0.95 -19.35 -1.95
CA ALA A 102 0.31 -18.09 -1.55
C ALA A 102 -0.02 -17.21 -2.75
N ALA A 103 0.87 -17.13 -3.73
CA ALA A 103 0.64 -16.39 -4.96
C ALA A 103 -0.54 -17.00 -5.77
N ASP A 104 -0.63 -18.31 -5.87
CA ASP A 104 -1.75 -18.98 -6.55
C ASP A 104 -3.09 -18.73 -5.81
N ILE A 105 -3.10 -18.80 -4.49
CA ILE A 105 -4.28 -18.48 -3.69
C ILE A 105 -4.73 -17.02 -3.93
N VAL A 106 -3.80 -16.07 -3.93
CA VAL A 106 -4.08 -14.66 -4.23
C VAL A 106 -4.75 -14.51 -5.60
N LEU A 107 -4.20 -15.14 -6.64
CA LEU A 107 -4.79 -15.09 -7.98
C LEU A 107 -6.19 -15.71 -8.02
N ARG A 108 -6.41 -16.85 -7.36
CA ARG A 108 -7.73 -17.51 -7.29
C ARG A 108 -8.77 -16.68 -6.55
N ILE A 109 -8.38 -16.00 -5.48
CA ILE A 109 -9.26 -15.08 -4.75
C ILE A 109 -9.69 -13.95 -5.67
N MET A 110 -8.77 -13.35 -6.42
CA MET A 110 -9.07 -12.29 -7.36
C MET A 110 -10.01 -12.75 -8.47
N GLU A 111 -9.81 -13.95 -9.00
CA GLU A 111 -10.69 -14.54 -10.03
C GLU A 111 -12.09 -14.91 -9.50
N SER A 112 -12.21 -15.17 -8.20
CA SER A 112 -13.50 -15.54 -7.57
C SER A 112 -14.40 -14.34 -7.30
N ASP A 113 -13.87 -13.12 -7.18
CA ASP A 113 -14.65 -11.93 -6.89
C ASP A 113 -15.42 -11.47 -8.15
N PRO A 114 -16.78 -11.52 -8.14
CA PRO A 114 -17.58 -11.14 -9.31
C PRO A 114 -17.48 -9.64 -9.67
N ARG A 115 -16.90 -8.81 -8.78
CA ARG A 115 -16.65 -7.39 -9.05
C ARG A 115 -15.31 -7.18 -9.76
N VAL A 116 -14.41 -8.14 -9.67
CA VAL A 116 -13.15 -8.11 -10.40
C VAL A 116 -13.42 -8.67 -11.78
N PRO A 117 -13.25 -7.89 -12.87
CA PRO A 117 -13.32 -8.43 -14.22
C PRO A 117 -12.39 -9.63 -14.32
N ARG A 118 -12.76 -10.63 -15.10
CA ARG A 118 -11.91 -11.82 -15.32
C ARG A 118 -10.74 -11.47 -16.22
N PHE A 119 -9.87 -10.60 -15.74
CA PHE A 119 -8.70 -10.14 -16.48
C PHE A 119 -7.55 -11.16 -16.53
N LEU A 120 -7.61 -12.22 -15.73
CA LEU A 120 -6.63 -13.31 -15.78
C LEU A 120 -7.14 -14.43 -16.65
N VAL A 121 -6.39 -14.77 -17.70
CA VAL A 121 -6.71 -15.85 -18.63
C VAL A 121 -5.83 -17.05 -18.31
N ARG A 122 -6.45 -18.22 -18.04
CA ARG A 122 -5.76 -19.46 -17.74
C ARG A 122 -5.93 -20.47 -18.88
N ASP A 123 -4.95 -21.34 -19.07
CA ASP A 123 -5.04 -22.50 -19.95
C ASP A 123 -5.88 -23.63 -19.32
N GLY A 124 -6.02 -24.74 -20.06
CA GLY A 124 -6.75 -25.93 -19.61
C GLY A 124 -6.12 -26.62 -18.38
N ASP A 125 -4.86 -26.38 -18.10
CA ASP A 125 -4.11 -26.89 -16.95
C ASP A 125 -4.11 -25.93 -15.77
N GLY A 126 -4.72 -24.73 -15.94
CA GLY A 126 -4.86 -23.72 -14.90
C GLY A 126 -3.66 -22.76 -14.78
N ASN A 127 -2.71 -22.80 -15.72
CA ASN A 127 -1.61 -21.84 -15.72
C ASN A 127 -2.06 -20.48 -16.26
N LEU A 128 -1.51 -19.41 -15.72
CA LEU A 128 -1.74 -18.07 -16.22
C LEU A 128 -1.08 -17.91 -17.60
N VAL A 129 -1.86 -17.58 -18.63
CA VAL A 129 -1.38 -17.44 -20.02
C VAL A 129 -1.46 -16.01 -20.56
N SER A 130 -2.39 -15.21 -20.07
CA SER A 130 -2.49 -13.80 -20.44
C SER A 130 -3.24 -12.99 -19.39
N ILE A 131 -3.14 -11.68 -19.53
CA ILE A 131 -3.97 -10.72 -18.79
C ILE A 131 -4.74 -9.90 -19.82
N ASP A 132 -6.03 -9.68 -19.55
CA ASP A 132 -6.86 -8.78 -20.35
C ASP A 132 -6.65 -7.34 -19.86
N ASP A 133 -5.75 -6.60 -20.48
CA ASP A 133 -5.40 -5.25 -20.12
C ASP A 133 -6.54 -4.26 -20.40
N GLU A 134 -7.38 -4.50 -21.40
CA GLU A 134 -8.56 -3.68 -21.66
C GLU A 134 -9.58 -3.80 -20.52
N MET A 135 -9.80 -5.00 -19.99
CA MET A 135 -10.66 -5.20 -18.83
C MET A 135 -10.10 -4.53 -17.57
N VAL A 136 -8.79 -4.61 -17.33
CA VAL A 136 -8.16 -3.95 -16.18
C VAL A 136 -8.29 -2.43 -16.29
N ARG A 137 -8.08 -1.86 -17.49
CA ARG A 137 -8.21 -0.42 -17.75
C ARG A 137 -9.65 0.08 -17.65
N ALA A 138 -10.64 -0.75 -18.01
CA ALA A 138 -12.05 -0.42 -17.91
C ALA A 138 -12.60 -0.48 -16.47
N ASP A 139 -11.93 -1.15 -15.54
CA ASP A 139 -12.36 -1.22 -14.15
C ASP A 139 -12.03 0.10 -13.43
N GLU A 140 -13.07 0.80 -12.93
CA GLU A 140 -12.93 2.11 -12.28
C GLU A 140 -11.92 2.10 -11.10
N ARG A 141 -11.70 0.96 -10.45
CA ARG A 141 -10.75 0.81 -9.34
C ARG A 141 -9.31 0.82 -9.80
N PHE A 142 -9.05 0.30 -11.00
CA PHE A 142 -7.71 0.14 -11.56
C PHE A 142 -7.41 1.15 -12.67
N ALA A 143 -8.41 1.69 -13.37
CA ALA A 143 -8.24 2.53 -14.55
C ALA A 143 -7.21 3.65 -14.34
N VAL A 144 -7.34 4.38 -13.24
CA VAL A 144 -6.41 5.47 -12.91
C VAL A 144 -5.04 4.95 -12.48
N ALA A 145 -4.99 3.82 -11.75
CA ALA A 145 -3.73 3.24 -11.30
C ALA A 145 -2.96 2.61 -12.48
N VAL A 146 -3.66 1.94 -13.40
CA VAL A 146 -3.07 1.36 -14.63
C VAL A 146 -2.47 2.47 -15.51
N ASP A 147 -3.23 3.52 -15.78
CA ASP A 147 -2.73 4.63 -16.61
C ASP A 147 -1.48 5.27 -16.02
N ARG A 148 -1.39 5.35 -14.70
CA ARG A 148 -0.24 5.91 -14.01
C ARG A 148 0.93 4.97 -13.90
N SER A 149 0.69 3.68 -13.68
CA SER A 149 1.73 2.67 -13.72
C SER A 149 2.40 2.58 -15.09
N LEU A 150 1.59 2.66 -16.16
CA LEU A 150 2.08 2.49 -17.53
C LEU A 150 2.56 3.78 -18.19
N THR A 151 1.98 4.95 -17.87
CA THR A 151 2.36 6.24 -18.45
C THR A 151 3.17 7.13 -17.52
N GLY A 152 3.20 6.79 -16.23
CA GLY A 152 3.94 7.50 -15.18
C GLY A 152 3.40 8.91 -14.89
N TRP A 153 3.68 9.37 -13.69
CA TRP A 153 3.62 10.78 -13.32
C TRP A 153 4.96 11.48 -13.55
N GLU A 154 6.00 10.71 -13.80
CA GLU A 154 7.36 11.20 -13.97
C GLU A 154 7.44 12.18 -15.13
N GLY A 155 8.10 13.31 -14.90
CA GLY A 155 8.20 14.42 -15.84
C GLY A 155 6.99 15.36 -15.87
N ARG A 156 5.91 15.08 -15.15
CA ARG A 156 4.78 16.03 -14.97
C ARG A 156 5.07 16.97 -13.81
N THR A 157 4.46 18.14 -13.84
CA THR A 157 4.51 19.08 -12.72
C THR A 157 3.45 18.71 -11.69
N LEU A 158 3.77 18.80 -10.40
CA LEU A 158 2.79 18.74 -9.32
C LEU A 158 1.71 19.81 -9.53
N PRO A 159 0.43 19.49 -9.33
CA PRO A 159 -0.63 20.49 -9.38
C PRO A 159 -0.47 21.54 -8.26
N GLU A 160 -1.07 22.71 -8.48
CA GLU A 160 -1.16 23.77 -7.48
C GLU A 160 -2.19 23.36 -6.42
N VAL A 161 -1.75 22.66 -5.37
CA VAL A 161 -2.59 22.28 -4.24
C VAL A 161 -2.54 23.39 -3.19
N ALA A 162 -3.70 23.89 -2.79
CA ALA A 162 -3.83 24.82 -1.68
C ALA A 162 -5.04 24.48 -0.82
N GLY A 163 -4.87 24.50 0.50
CA GLY A 163 -5.95 24.09 1.38
C GLY A 163 -5.71 24.42 2.85
N GLU A 164 -6.75 24.11 3.63
CA GLU A 164 -6.73 24.22 5.08
C GLU A 164 -5.78 23.18 5.68
N ARG A 165 -4.90 23.61 6.59
CA ARG A 165 -4.10 22.68 7.40
C ARG A 165 -4.96 21.91 8.38
N LEU A 166 -4.62 20.67 8.64
CA LEU A 166 -5.31 19.88 9.66
C LEU A 166 -5.24 20.51 11.07
N LEU A 167 -4.18 21.25 11.34
CA LEU A 167 -3.98 21.94 12.63
C LEU A 167 -4.34 23.43 12.58
N GLY A 168 -5.07 23.85 11.56
CA GLY A 168 -5.60 25.20 11.37
C GLY A 168 -4.70 26.13 10.56
N GLY A 169 -5.34 27.10 9.91
CA GLY A 169 -4.72 28.01 8.94
C GLY A 169 -4.64 27.39 7.55
N ASP A 170 -4.22 28.19 6.56
CA ASP A 170 -4.12 27.77 5.16
C ASP A 170 -2.65 27.64 4.73
N ALA A 171 -2.39 26.79 3.73
CA ALA A 171 -1.11 26.73 3.05
C ALA A 171 -1.29 26.34 1.57
N ALA A 172 -0.35 26.77 0.75
CA ALA A 172 -0.19 26.26 -0.60
C ALA A 172 1.01 25.29 -0.63
N LEU A 173 0.88 24.21 -1.37
CA LEU A 173 1.96 23.22 -1.53
C LEU A 173 3.24 23.89 -2.06
N ALA A 174 3.08 24.85 -2.99
CA ALA A 174 4.20 25.60 -3.56
C ALA A 174 5.04 26.36 -2.52
N ASP A 175 4.41 26.83 -1.44
CA ASP A 175 5.10 27.55 -0.35
C ASP A 175 5.86 26.59 0.61
N LEU A 176 5.56 25.31 0.54
CA LEU A 176 6.14 24.27 1.39
C LEU A 176 7.26 23.48 0.69
N MET A 177 7.42 23.64 -0.62
CA MET A 177 8.36 22.86 -1.42
C MET A 177 9.82 23.17 -1.10
N ASP A 178 10.66 22.13 -1.16
CA ASP A 178 12.12 22.27 -1.02
C ASP A 178 12.85 21.47 -2.12
N ASP A 179 14.14 21.16 -1.95
CA ASP A 179 14.96 20.43 -2.92
C ASP A 179 14.33 19.10 -3.34
N ALA A 180 13.80 18.37 -2.37
CA ALA A 180 12.95 17.20 -2.55
C ALA A 180 11.63 17.40 -1.81
N THR A 181 10.50 17.23 -2.49
CA THR A 181 9.18 17.28 -1.88
C THR A 181 8.44 15.98 -2.09
N LEU A 182 8.07 15.32 -0.99
CA LEU A 182 7.27 14.09 -1.02
C LEU A 182 5.82 14.40 -0.61
N VAL A 183 4.92 14.40 -1.56
CA VAL A 183 3.48 14.55 -1.34
C VAL A 183 2.88 13.19 -1.02
N TYR A 184 2.19 13.08 0.11
CA TYR A 184 1.63 11.86 0.66
C TYR A 184 0.11 11.97 0.78
N VAL A 185 -0.63 11.27 -0.08
CA VAL A 185 -2.11 11.26 -0.07
C VAL A 185 -2.60 10.10 0.78
N TRP A 186 -3.45 10.38 1.78
CA TRP A 186 -3.86 9.43 2.80
C TRP A 186 -5.27 9.69 3.33
N PHE A 187 -5.84 8.74 4.09
CA PHE A 187 -7.04 8.94 4.87
C PHE A 187 -6.91 8.32 6.27
N THR A 188 -7.75 8.79 7.20
CA THR A 188 -7.72 8.38 8.61
C THR A 188 -8.03 6.89 8.77
N ASN A 189 -7.24 6.20 9.59
CA ASN A 189 -7.32 4.75 9.84
C ASN A 189 -7.15 3.85 8.59
N CYS A 190 -6.62 4.37 7.49
CA CYS A 190 -6.19 3.57 6.36
C CYS A 190 -5.04 2.64 6.79
N PRO A 191 -5.19 1.30 6.74
CA PRO A 191 -4.18 0.40 7.30
C PRO A 191 -2.77 0.57 6.72
N PRO A 192 -2.55 0.63 5.38
CA PRO A 192 -1.21 0.87 4.85
C PRO A 192 -0.71 2.29 5.12
N CYS A 193 -1.62 3.28 5.30
CA CYS A 193 -1.23 4.64 5.70
C CYS A 193 -0.71 4.68 7.15
N VAL A 194 -1.32 3.91 8.05
CA VAL A 194 -0.82 3.74 9.43
C VAL A 194 0.57 3.12 9.45
N GLN A 195 0.84 2.20 8.53
CA GLN A 195 2.14 1.51 8.46
C GLN A 195 3.25 2.40 7.90
N ILE A 196 2.94 3.23 6.88
CA ILE A 196 3.95 4.08 6.24
C ILE A 196 4.24 5.35 7.05
N ALA A 197 3.32 5.86 7.85
CA ALA A 197 3.49 7.11 8.59
C ALA A 197 4.77 7.17 9.44
N PRO A 198 5.15 6.14 10.21
CA PRO A 198 6.43 6.12 10.93
C PRO A 198 7.66 6.13 10.00
N VAL A 199 7.58 5.52 8.82
CA VAL A 199 8.66 5.53 7.82
C VAL A 199 8.85 6.95 7.30
N LEU A 200 7.76 7.63 6.93
CA LEU A 200 7.79 9.01 6.46
C LEU A 200 8.30 9.95 7.55
N GLN A 201 7.86 9.76 8.79
CA GLN A 201 8.32 10.55 9.92
C GLN A 201 9.82 10.41 10.17
N ALA A 202 10.36 9.20 10.08
CA ALA A 202 11.80 8.96 10.20
C ALA A 202 12.58 9.65 9.06
N LEU A 203 12.08 9.56 7.82
CA LEU A 203 12.68 10.27 6.69
C LEU A 203 12.65 11.79 6.87
N HIS A 204 11.51 12.34 7.35
CA HIS A 204 11.37 13.75 7.65
C HIS A 204 12.40 14.22 8.70
N GLN A 205 12.59 13.44 9.76
CA GLN A 205 13.57 13.75 10.83
C GLN A 205 15.02 13.68 10.35
N ASP A 206 15.34 12.67 9.53
CA ASP A 206 16.72 12.41 9.12
C ASP A 206 17.16 13.29 7.94
N LEU A 207 16.24 13.69 7.07
CA LEU A 207 16.54 14.38 5.81
C LEU A 207 15.91 15.79 5.70
N GLY A 208 15.09 16.21 6.65
CA GLY A 208 14.45 17.53 6.63
C GLY A 208 15.45 18.67 6.57
N ASP A 209 16.48 18.65 7.43
CA ASP A 209 17.56 19.63 7.43
C ASP A 209 18.47 19.56 6.18
N GLN A 210 18.29 18.53 5.33
CA GLN A 210 19.04 18.32 4.09
C GLN A 210 18.23 18.72 2.86
N GLY A 211 17.02 19.29 3.02
CA GLY A 211 16.19 19.78 1.92
C GLY A 211 15.01 18.85 1.54
N LEU A 212 14.65 17.87 2.41
CA LEU A 212 13.43 17.10 2.22
C LEU A 212 12.25 17.78 2.92
N THR A 213 11.19 18.06 2.18
CA THR A 213 9.87 18.36 2.73
C THR A 213 8.90 17.21 2.48
N ILE A 214 8.09 16.84 3.47
CA ILE A 214 6.98 15.92 3.32
C ILE A 214 5.68 16.69 3.60
N VAL A 215 4.70 16.56 2.70
CA VAL A 215 3.38 17.17 2.84
C VAL A 215 2.31 16.11 2.70
N GLY A 216 1.52 15.90 3.75
CA GLY A 216 0.36 15.02 3.72
C GLY A 216 -0.87 15.71 3.14
N LEU A 217 -1.65 15.01 2.34
CA LEU A 217 -2.95 15.43 1.82
C LEU A 217 -4.01 14.45 2.32
N ASN A 218 -4.82 14.90 3.28
CA ASN A 218 -5.87 14.08 3.90
C ASN A 218 -7.13 14.04 3.03
N ALA A 219 -7.52 12.86 2.60
CA ALA A 219 -8.65 12.64 1.69
C ALA A 219 -10.00 12.36 2.39
N ASP A 220 -10.10 12.44 3.71
CA ASP A 220 -11.32 12.08 4.43
C ASP A 220 -12.56 12.82 3.92
N ARG A 221 -12.44 14.15 3.70
CA ARG A 221 -13.56 14.99 3.26
C ARG A 221 -14.04 14.61 1.85
N VAL A 222 -13.11 14.43 0.91
CA VAL A 222 -13.43 14.04 -0.48
C VAL A 222 -13.94 12.60 -0.60
N LEU A 223 -13.56 11.74 0.33
CA LEU A 223 -14.07 10.36 0.43
C LEU A 223 -15.34 10.28 1.27
N LYS A 224 -15.81 11.39 1.85
CA LYS A 224 -16.98 11.48 2.73
C LYS A 224 -16.92 10.51 3.91
N LEU A 225 -15.71 10.34 4.48
CA LEU A 225 -15.49 9.49 5.64
C LEU A 225 -15.94 10.20 6.92
N PRO A 226 -16.47 9.45 7.91
CA PRO A 226 -17.08 10.02 9.11
C PRO A 226 -16.07 10.40 10.20
N TYR A 227 -14.83 10.77 9.82
CA TYR A 227 -13.79 11.11 10.79
C TYR A 227 -13.83 12.59 11.19
N THR A 228 -13.63 12.83 12.47
CA THR A 228 -13.52 14.16 13.08
C THR A 228 -12.08 14.67 13.05
N ASP A 229 -11.86 15.93 13.42
CA ASP A 229 -10.51 16.48 13.56
C ASP A 229 -9.73 15.78 14.69
N ASP A 230 -10.42 15.34 15.77
CA ASP A 230 -9.81 14.56 16.84
C ASP A 230 -9.33 13.19 16.34
N ASP A 231 -10.10 12.53 15.45
CA ASP A 231 -9.69 11.25 14.84
C ASP A 231 -8.45 11.43 13.97
N ARG A 232 -8.37 12.53 13.20
CA ARG A 232 -7.21 12.88 12.38
C ARG A 232 -5.99 13.16 13.23
N ALA A 233 -6.16 13.95 14.28
CA ALA A 233 -5.09 14.25 15.24
C ALA A 233 -4.57 12.97 15.92
N ALA A 234 -5.45 12.08 16.37
CA ALA A 234 -5.08 10.81 16.96
C ALA A 234 -4.34 9.90 15.97
N HIS A 235 -4.74 9.90 14.69
CA HIS A 235 -4.02 9.17 13.64
C HIS A 235 -2.59 9.69 13.46
N GLN A 236 -2.40 11.01 13.41
CA GLN A 236 -1.08 11.63 13.29
C GLN A 236 -0.21 11.37 14.52
N GLU A 237 -0.78 11.52 15.72
CA GLU A 237 -0.08 11.24 16.98
C GLU A 237 0.40 9.79 17.04
N LYS A 238 -0.44 8.83 16.64
CA LYS A 238 -0.07 7.41 16.59
C LYS A 238 1.10 7.12 15.64
N GLY A 239 1.19 7.84 14.53
CA GLY A 239 2.31 7.77 13.58
C GLY A 239 3.51 8.60 13.98
N GLY A 240 3.41 9.41 15.03
CA GLY A 240 4.42 10.38 15.44
C GLY A 240 4.62 11.51 14.42
N VAL A 241 3.63 11.75 13.54
CA VAL A 241 3.73 12.66 12.39
C VAL A 241 3.84 14.11 12.84
N THR A 242 4.89 14.80 12.36
CA THR A 242 5.15 16.22 12.63
C THR A 242 5.27 17.07 11.38
N PHE A 243 5.28 16.47 10.20
CA PHE A 243 5.28 17.18 8.92
C PHE A 243 3.88 17.74 8.60
N GLU A 244 3.84 18.75 7.73
CA GLU A 244 2.61 19.46 7.35
C GLU A 244 1.57 18.53 6.71
N ASN A 245 0.30 18.77 7.06
CA ASN A 245 -0.84 18.05 6.50
C ASN A 245 -1.97 19.01 6.15
N LEU A 246 -2.48 18.91 4.92
CA LEU A 246 -3.57 19.70 4.38
C LEU A 246 -4.80 18.82 4.13
N HIS A 247 -5.98 19.44 4.15
CA HIS A 247 -7.18 18.80 3.62
C HIS A 247 -7.14 18.79 2.09
N LEU A 248 -7.30 17.62 1.49
CA LEU A 248 -7.45 17.48 0.06
C LEU A 248 -8.84 17.97 -0.37
N THR A 249 -8.91 18.78 -1.43
CA THR A 249 -10.16 19.19 -2.08
C THR A 249 -10.54 18.24 -3.21
N GLU A 250 -11.79 18.31 -3.70
CA GLU A 250 -12.20 17.52 -4.88
C GLU A 250 -11.46 17.98 -6.15
N GLU A 251 -11.15 19.28 -6.26
CA GLU A 251 -10.38 19.84 -7.37
C GLU A 251 -8.97 19.31 -7.37
N ASP A 252 -8.25 19.40 -6.24
CA ASP A 252 -6.89 18.87 -6.09
C ASP A 252 -6.83 17.36 -6.34
N ARG A 253 -7.86 16.63 -5.85
CA ARG A 253 -7.96 15.19 -6.10
C ARG A 253 -8.10 14.89 -7.59
N ALA A 254 -8.89 15.66 -8.31
CA ALA A 254 -9.06 15.50 -9.75
C ALA A 254 -7.74 15.77 -10.50
N GLU A 255 -7.03 16.84 -10.13
CA GLU A 255 -5.73 17.19 -10.73
C GLU A 255 -4.64 16.16 -10.40
N LEU A 256 -4.67 15.56 -9.20
CA LEU A 256 -3.87 14.39 -8.83
C LEU A 256 -4.41 13.10 -9.47
N GLY A 257 -5.31 13.23 -10.47
CA GLY A 257 -5.87 12.18 -11.32
C GLY A 257 -6.78 11.24 -10.56
N ASN A 258 -7.64 11.78 -9.70
CA ASN A 258 -8.65 11.04 -8.94
C ASN A 258 -8.05 9.91 -8.08
N VAL A 259 -6.99 10.21 -7.32
CA VAL A 259 -6.37 9.24 -6.40
C VAL A 259 -7.43 8.45 -5.65
N ASN A 260 -7.39 7.13 -5.78
CA ASN A 260 -8.32 6.17 -5.17
C ASN A 260 -7.62 4.96 -4.53
N ILE A 261 -6.29 4.93 -4.58
CA ILE A 261 -5.45 3.94 -3.89
C ILE A 261 -4.62 4.70 -2.85
N PHE A 262 -4.61 4.20 -1.62
CA PHE A 262 -3.96 4.88 -0.50
C PHE A 262 -3.00 3.94 0.25
N PRO A 263 -1.83 4.46 0.63
CA PRO A 263 -1.31 5.78 0.28
C PRO A 263 -0.88 5.89 -1.17
N THR A 264 -0.93 7.10 -1.72
CA THR A 264 -0.24 7.46 -2.96
C THR A 264 0.81 8.53 -2.64
N LEU A 265 2.00 8.39 -3.22
CA LEU A 265 3.10 9.33 -3.00
C LEU A 265 3.63 9.86 -4.33
N PHE A 266 3.90 11.16 -4.36
CA PHE A 266 4.56 11.83 -5.47
C PHE A 266 5.84 12.47 -4.95
N LEU A 267 6.98 12.08 -5.48
CA LEU A 267 8.27 12.70 -5.20
C LEU A 267 8.60 13.67 -6.31
N ALA A 268 8.78 14.93 -5.96
CA ALA A 268 9.10 16.00 -6.90
C ALA A 268 10.35 16.76 -6.49
N GLY A 269 11.05 17.30 -7.47
CA GLY A 269 12.14 18.23 -7.28
C GLY A 269 11.65 19.64 -6.94
N ARG A 270 12.60 20.55 -6.68
CA ARG A 270 12.35 21.98 -6.34
C ARG A 270 11.51 22.72 -7.38
N ASP A 271 11.59 22.35 -8.64
CA ASP A 271 10.82 22.93 -9.75
C ASP A 271 9.39 22.35 -9.86
N GLY A 272 9.00 21.45 -8.95
CA GLY A 272 7.73 20.77 -8.99
C GLY A 272 7.64 19.58 -9.95
N THR A 273 8.72 19.27 -10.68
CA THR A 273 8.72 18.12 -11.58
C THR A 273 8.71 16.82 -10.79
N ILE A 274 7.71 15.98 -11.01
CA ILE A 274 7.59 14.67 -10.39
C ILE A 274 8.64 13.74 -10.98
N VAL A 275 9.51 13.21 -10.13
CA VAL A 275 10.59 12.29 -10.54
C VAL A 275 10.25 10.83 -10.22
N ARG A 276 9.41 10.58 -9.24
CA ARG A 276 8.91 9.25 -8.88
C ARG A 276 7.48 9.32 -8.37
N HIS A 277 6.75 8.26 -8.64
CA HIS A 277 5.40 8.05 -8.13
C HIS A 277 5.32 6.65 -7.51
N PHE A 278 4.73 6.58 -6.32
CA PHE A 278 4.56 5.31 -5.61
C PHE A 278 3.09 5.15 -5.19
N VAL A 279 2.64 3.92 -5.21
CA VAL A 279 1.29 3.54 -4.79
C VAL A 279 1.40 2.53 -3.67
N ASN A 280 0.57 2.67 -2.65
CA ASN A 280 0.54 1.82 -1.47
C ASN A 280 1.76 1.97 -0.54
N PHE A 281 1.85 1.09 0.47
CA PHE A 281 2.96 1.06 1.42
C PHE A 281 4.29 0.88 0.71
N GLN A 282 5.26 1.69 1.10
CA GLN A 282 6.64 1.62 0.64
C GLN A 282 7.58 1.52 1.84
N GLU A 283 8.59 0.68 1.72
CA GLU A 283 9.67 0.59 2.69
C GLU A 283 10.62 1.79 2.57
N ARG A 284 11.33 2.10 3.65
CA ARG A 284 12.35 3.15 3.66
C ARG A 284 13.41 2.94 2.58
N GLU A 285 13.83 1.70 2.38
CA GLU A 285 14.83 1.26 1.40
C GLU A 285 14.44 1.58 -0.04
N THR A 286 13.13 1.74 -0.30
CA THR A 286 12.59 2.17 -1.60
C THR A 286 12.57 3.69 -1.73
N LEU A 287 12.14 4.38 -0.67
CA LEU A 287 11.92 5.84 -0.71
C LEU A 287 13.22 6.63 -0.57
N GLU A 288 14.08 6.27 0.39
CA GLU A 288 15.25 7.05 0.73
C GLU A 288 16.25 7.21 -0.44
N PRO A 289 16.60 6.17 -1.23
CA PRO A 289 17.47 6.35 -2.37
C PRO A 289 16.92 7.34 -3.41
N ALA A 290 15.62 7.25 -3.73
CA ALA A 290 14.99 8.17 -4.67
C ALA A 290 14.96 9.62 -4.17
N ILE A 291 14.74 9.83 -2.87
CA ILE A 291 14.78 11.15 -2.24
C ILE A 291 16.20 11.72 -2.32
N ARG A 292 17.21 10.91 -1.99
CA ARG A 292 18.62 11.35 -2.00
C ARG A 292 19.15 11.75 -3.37
N GLU A 293 18.55 11.25 -4.46
CA GLU A 293 18.89 11.69 -5.82
C GLU A 293 18.57 13.17 -6.07
N LEU A 294 17.64 13.77 -5.29
CA LEU A 294 17.22 15.16 -5.42
C LEU A 294 17.92 16.11 -4.43
N LEU A 295 18.46 15.57 -3.34
CA LEU A 295 19.12 16.35 -2.31
C LEU A 295 20.50 16.82 -2.79
N PRO A 296 20.98 18.01 -2.34
CA PRO A 296 22.27 18.58 -2.74
C PRO A 296 23.49 17.74 -2.30
#